data_45ca54b66516916f1d14bf3fb111dd7c
#
_entry.id   45ca54b66516916f1d14bf3fb111dd7c
#
_cell.length_a   1.000
_cell.length_b   1.000
_cell.length_c   1.000
_cell.angle_alpha   90.00
_cell.angle_beta   90.00
_cell.angle_gamma   90.00
#
_symmetry.space_group_name_H-M   'P 1'
#
loop_
_entity.id
_entity.type
_entity.pdbx_description
1 polymer ?
#
loop_
_entity_poly.entity_id
_entity_poly.type
_entity_poly.pdbx_seq_one_letter_code
_entity_poly.pdbx_strand_id
1 'polypeptide(L)'
;MLEMIENLGIGIDIIEVSRFRRKKYEENRNFYKKIFVKSEINYCLKFKNSAERFAGKFAIKEAVIKSISEKIGFLDIETVYVGRKPRIRLKNSLEKKYNFIVSVSHEKEFAIGIVIAEKI
;
A
#
# COMPACT_ATOMS: atom_id res chain seq x y z
N MET A 1 -24.61 -17.29 2.77
CA MET A 1 -23.36 -17.44 2.03
C MET A 1 -23.01 -16.22 1.19
N LEU A 2 -23.91 -15.74 0.35
CA LEU A 2 -23.67 -14.52 -0.44
C LEU A 2 -23.41 -13.30 0.46
N GLU A 3 -24.12 -13.19 1.58
CA GLU A 3 -23.96 -12.09 2.53
C GLU A 3 -22.56 -12.04 3.12
N MET A 4 -21.94 -13.21 3.36
CA MET A 4 -20.56 -13.26 3.87
C MET A 4 -19.57 -12.75 2.83
N ILE A 5 -19.84 -13.00 1.55
CA ILE A 5 -18.98 -12.54 0.46
C ILE A 5 -19.18 -11.05 0.20
N GLU A 6 -20.41 -10.56 0.34
CA GLU A 6 -20.73 -9.15 0.10
C GLU A 6 -19.98 -8.18 1.01
N ASN A 7 -19.60 -8.63 2.21
CA ASN A 7 -18.88 -7.79 3.15
C ASN A 7 -17.37 -7.80 2.91
N LEU A 8 -16.91 -8.62 1.99
CA LEU A 8 -15.48 -8.77 1.72
C LEU A 8 -15.12 -8.18 0.37
N GLY A 9 -13.99 -7.50 0.33
CA GLY A 9 -13.36 -7.06 -0.90
C GLY A 9 -11.96 -7.60 -0.95
N ILE A 10 -11.46 -7.84 -2.15
CA ILE A 10 -10.10 -8.31 -2.34
C ILE A 10 -9.40 -7.43 -3.36
N GLY A 11 -8.13 -7.13 -3.11
CA GLY A 11 -7.30 -6.41 -4.05
C GLY A 11 -5.94 -7.07 -4.15
N ILE A 12 -5.41 -7.11 -5.35
CA ILE A 12 -4.07 -7.62 -5.60
C ILE A 12 -3.41 -6.71 -6.63
N ASP A 13 -2.13 -6.46 -6.45
CA ASP A 13 -1.37 -5.66 -7.39
C ASP A 13 0.06 -6.17 -7.47
N ILE A 14 0.65 -6.07 -8.66
CA ILE A 14 2.04 -6.42 -8.90
C ILE A 14 2.74 -5.23 -9.55
N ILE A 15 3.90 -4.87 -9.03
CA ILE A 15 4.64 -3.68 -9.44
C ILE A 15 6.07 -4.07 -9.79
N GLU A 16 6.57 -3.56 -10.90
CA GLU A 16 7.99 -3.69 -11.23
C GLU A 16 8.79 -2.73 -10.35
N VAL A 17 9.73 -3.27 -9.59
CA VAL A 17 10.59 -2.50 -8.70
C VAL A 17 11.42 -1.49 -9.49
N SER A 18 11.75 -1.80 -10.73
CA SER A 18 12.53 -0.90 -11.61
C SER A 18 11.88 0.47 -11.79
N ARG A 19 10.55 0.58 -11.64
CA ARG A 19 9.86 1.88 -11.71
C ARG A 19 10.43 2.86 -10.68
N PHE A 20 10.74 2.35 -9.48
CA PHE A 20 11.27 3.17 -8.41
C PHE A 20 12.79 3.26 -8.45
N ARG A 21 13.49 2.26 -9.00
CA ARG A 21 14.93 2.35 -9.21
C ARG A 21 15.31 3.43 -10.20
N ARG A 22 14.53 3.55 -11.27
CA ARG A 22 14.77 4.56 -12.31
C ARG A 22 14.42 5.97 -11.88
N LYS A 23 13.56 6.12 -10.87
CA LYS A 23 13.15 7.41 -10.34
C LYS A 23 13.65 7.57 -8.91
N LYS A 24 14.89 7.97 -8.76
CA LYS A 24 15.46 8.18 -7.43
C LYS A 24 14.71 9.30 -6.71
N TYR A 25 14.48 9.10 -5.42
CA TYR A 25 13.71 10.02 -4.60
C TYR A 25 14.27 11.46 -4.66
N GLU A 26 15.57 11.62 -4.53
CA GLU A 26 16.22 12.94 -4.47
C GLU A 26 15.95 13.77 -5.71
N GLU A 27 15.77 13.12 -6.84
CA GLU A 27 15.52 13.78 -8.13
C GLU A 27 14.05 13.86 -8.50
N ASN A 28 13.18 13.21 -7.73
CA ASN A 28 11.77 13.05 -8.07
C ASN A 28 10.84 13.20 -6.86
N ARG A 29 11.16 14.13 -5.96
CA ARG A 29 10.43 14.29 -4.69
C ARG A 29 8.93 14.50 -4.89
N ASN A 30 8.55 15.29 -5.87
CA ASN A 30 7.13 15.56 -6.12
C ASN A 30 6.36 14.32 -6.56
N PHE A 31 6.99 13.45 -7.35
CA PHE A 31 6.40 12.18 -7.73
C PHE A 31 6.09 11.32 -6.49
N TYR A 32 7.07 11.19 -5.58
CA TYR A 32 6.90 10.39 -4.37
C TYR A 32 5.86 10.99 -3.42
N LYS A 33 5.83 12.30 -3.29
CA LYS A 33 4.90 12.97 -2.39
C LYS A 33 3.44 12.86 -2.84
N LYS A 34 3.20 12.56 -4.09
CA LYS A 34 1.84 12.32 -4.60
C LYS A 34 1.33 10.92 -4.27
N ILE A 35 2.22 10.02 -3.91
CA ILE A 35 1.89 8.62 -3.65
C ILE A 35 2.03 8.27 -2.16
N PHE A 36 3.08 8.74 -1.52
CA PHE A 36 3.46 8.32 -0.18
C PHE A 36 3.36 9.46 0.81
N VAL A 37 2.86 9.16 2.01
CA VAL A 37 2.89 10.11 3.11
C VAL A 37 4.31 10.17 3.68
N LYS A 38 4.61 11.21 4.44
CA LYS A 38 5.97 11.48 4.94
C LYS A 38 6.55 10.32 5.73
N SER A 39 5.74 9.68 6.57
CA SER A 39 6.20 8.53 7.37
C SER A 39 6.65 7.36 6.50
N GLU A 40 5.96 7.14 5.38
CA GLU A 40 6.30 6.08 4.44
C GLU A 40 7.61 6.37 3.73
N ILE A 41 7.79 7.61 3.31
CA ILE A 41 9.04 8.03 2.65
C ILE A 41 10.21 7.87 3.61
N ASN A 42 10.07 8.36 4.84
CA ASN A 42 11.12 8.25 5.85
C ASN A 42 11.47 6.80 6.14
N TYR A 43 10.46 5.94 6.23
CA TYR A 43 10.67 4.52 6.46
C TYR A 43 11.47 3.88 5.32
N CYS A 44 11.05 4.10 4.09
CA CYS A 44 11.67 3.47 2.92
C CYS A 44 13.13 3.92 2.73
N LEU A 45 13.40 5.18 2.99
CA LEU A 45 14.75 5.73 2.79
C LEU A 45 15.78 5.21 3.79
N LYS A 46 15.35 4.54 4.85
CA LYS A 46 16.27 3.88 5.80
C LYS A 46 16.94 2.66 5.21
N PHE A 47 16.40 2.11 4.14
CA PHE A 47 16.87 0.85 3.58
C PHE A 47 17.76 1.10 2.38
N LYS A 48 18.79 0.28 2.24
CA LYS A 48 19.70 0.34 1.11
C LYS A 48 18.98 0.07 -0.21
N ASN A 49 18.03 -0.85 -0.19
CA ASN A 49 17.19 -1.17 -1.35
C ASN A 49 15.81 -0.49 -1.22
N SER A 50 15.82 0.83 -1.09
CA SER A 50 14.60 1.61 -0.89
C SER A 50 13.57 1.40 -2.02
N ALA A 51 14.02 1.16 -3.26
CA ALA A 51 13.12 0.94 -4.38
C ALA A 51 12.19 -0.25 -4.15
N GLU A 52 12.69 -1.35 -3.58
CA GLU A 52 11.85 -2.51 -3.24
C GLU A 52 10.82 -2.15 -2.18
N ARG A 53 11.21 -1.33 -1.20
CA ARG A 53 10.32 -0.90 -0.14
C ARG A 53 9.21 0.01 -0.65
N PHE A 54 9.55 0.96 -1.51
CA PHE A 54 8.57 1.82 -2.15
C PHE A 54 7.61 1.01 -3.02
N ALA A 55 8.15 0.08 -3.81
CA ALA A 55 7.31 -0.76 -4.65
C ALA A 55 6.33 -1.60 -3.83
N GLY A 56 6.78 -2.15 -2.70
CA GLY A 56 5.92 -2.91 -1.81
C GLY A 56 4.78 -2.08 -1.25
N LYS A 57 5.08 -0.88 -0.76
CA LYS A 57 4.06 0.02 -0.24
C LYS A 57 3.10 0.48 -1.33
N PHE A 58 3.61 0.75 -2.53
CA PHE A 58 2.76 1.12 -3.65
C PHE A 58 1.80 -0.01 -4.03
N ALA A 59 2.31 -1.24 -4.08
CA ALA A 59 1.48 -2.41 -4.37
C ALA A 59 0.35 -2.57 -3.34
N ILE A 60 0.64 -2.36 -2.06
CA ILE A 60 -0.38 -2.40 -1.00
C ILE A 60 -1.43 -1.31 -1.24
N LYS A 61 -1.01 -0.08 -1.53
CA LYS A 61 -1.94 1.03 -1.76
C LYS A 61 -2.87 0.76 -2.93
N GLU A 62 -2.32 0.27 -4.05
CA GLU A 62 -3.14 -0.12 -5.20
C GLU A 62 -4.12 -1.24 -4.84
N ALA A 63 -3.66 -2.21 -4.07
CA ALA A 63 -4.51 -3.32 -3.65
C ALA A 63 -5.64 -2.85 -2.73
N VAL A 64 -5.39 -1.88 -1.84
CA VAL A 64 -6.43 -1.29 -1.00
C VAL A 64 -7.49 -0.63 -1.87
N ILE A 65 -7.08 0.17 -2.84
CA ILE A 65 -8.01 0.87 -3.74
C ILE A 65 -8.90 -0.13 -4.47
N LYS A 66 -8.35 -1.26 -4.89
CA LYS A 66 -9.11 -2.31 -5.57
C LYS A 66 -10.04 -3.08 -4.64
N SER A 67 -9.77 -3.09 -3.33
CA SER A 67 -10.51 -3.93 -2.38
C SER A 67 -11.75 -3.26 -1.80
N ILE A 68 -11.90 -1.94 -1.92
CA ILE A 68 -13.04 -1.21 -1.35
C ILE A 68 -13.80 -0.48 -2.45
N SER A 69 -15.07 -0.16 -2.16
CA SER A 69 -15.94 0.49 -3.13
C SER A 69 -15.82 2.02 -3.11
N GLU A 70 -15.42 2.58 -1.98
CA GLU A 70 -15.25 4.04 -1.88
C GLU A 70 -14.07 4.51 -2.71
N LYS A 71 -14.18 5.72 -3.22
CA LYS A 71 -13.12 6.32 -4.01
C LYS A 71 -12.13 7.01 -3.07
N ILE A 72 -10.89 6.54 -3.06
CA ILE A 72 -9.83 7.11 -2.22
C ILE A 72 -8.56 7.30 -3.05
N GLY A 73 -7.72 8.24 -2.60
CA GLY A 73 -6.42 8.48 -3.21
C GLY A 73 -5.30 7.82 -2.42
N PHE A 74 -4.11 7.82 -3.01
CA PHE A 74 -2.93 7.23 -2.37
C PHE A 74 -2.61 7.85 -1.01
N LEU A 75 -2.79 9.15 -0.87
CA LEU A 75 -2.44 9.85 0.37
C LEU A 75 -3.49 9.66 1.47
N ASP A 76 -4.63 9.08 1.15
CA ASP A 76 -5.63 8.69 2.15
C ASP A 76 -5.30 7.36 2.81
N ILE A 77 -4.30 6.67 2.30
CA ILE A 77 -3.86 5.37 2.77
C ILE A 77 -2.46 5.50 3.37
N GLU A 78 -2.29 5.04 4.59
CA GLU A 78 -0.97 4.94 5.19
C GLU A 78 -0.65 3.48 5.46
N THR A 79 0.50 3.01 4.97
CA THR A 79 1.00 1.68 5.26
C THR A 79 2.05 1.78 6.36
N VAL A 80 1.87 1.01 7.41
CA VAL A 80 2.80 1.00 8.55
C VAL A 80 3.18 -0.45 8.85
N TYR A 81 4.30 -0.63 9.56
CA TYR A 81 4.68 -1.95 10.06
C TYR A 81 4.54 -1.98 11.57
N VAL A 82 3.89 -3.03 12.06
CA VAL A 82 3.84 -3.34 13.48
C VAL A 82 4.62 -4.64 13.64
N GLY A 83 5.85 -4.51 14.11
CA GLY A 83 6.79 -5.62 14.05
C GLY A 83 7.12 -5.94 12.59
N ARG A 84 6.87 -7.18 12.18
CA ARG A 84 7.14 -7.63 10.81
C ARG A 84 5.91 -7.60 9.90
N LYS A 85 4.75 -7.21 10.45
CA LYS A 85 3.50 -7.28 9.70
C LYS A 85 3.08 -5.91 9.20
N PRO A 86 2.76 -5.79 7.92
CA PRO A 86 2.20 -4.55 7.40
C PRO A 86 0.79 -4.34 7.90
N ARG A 87 0.44 -3.09 8.12
CA ARG A 87 -0.89 -2.66 8.54
C ARG A 87 -1.32 -1.49 7.66
N ILE A 88 -2.63 -1.35 7.51
CA ILE A 88 -3.21 -0.28 6.71
C ILE A 88 -4.02 0.63 7.62
N ARG A 89 -3.81 1.92 7.46
CA ARG A 89 -4.61 2.96 8.11
C ARG A 89 -5.23 3.82 7.04
N LEU A 90 -6.48 4.17 7.20
CA LEU A 90 -7.17 5.08 6.30
C LEU A 90 -7.44 6.40 7.03
N LYS A 91 -7.39 7.49 6.26
CA LYS A 91 -7.76 8.78 6.79
C LYS A 91 -9.29 8.89 6.88
N ASN A 92 -9.75 9.81 7.70
CA ASN A 92 -11.17 10.15 7.84
C ASN A 92 -11.99 9.01 8.43
N SER A 93 -13.28 9.10 8.22
CA SER A 93 -14.25 8.14 8.76
C SER A 93 -14.13 6.74 8.17
N LEU A 94 -13.42 6.58 7.07
CA LEU A 94 -13.23 5.27 6.44
C LEU A 94 -12.44 4.31 7.33
N GLU A 95 -11.58 4.83 8.20
CA GLU A 95 -10.81 4.01 9.15
C GLU A 95 -11.71 3.12 9.99
N LYS A 96 -12.91 3.60 10.32
CA LYS A 96 -13.87 2.87 11.17
C LYS A 96 -14.77 1.92 10.38
N LYS A 97 -14.73 1.98 9.06
CA LYS A 97 -15.63 1.19 8.21
C LYS A 97 -15.06 -0.13 7.76
N TYR A 98 -13.75 -0.30 7.87
CA TYR A 98 -13.08 -1.47 7.34
C TYR A 98 -12.07 -2.05 8.30
N ASN A 99 -11.99 -3.38 8.27
CA ASN A 99 -10.85 -4.11 8.77
C ASN A 99 -10.08 -4.65 7.56
N PHE A 100 -8.76 -4.65 7.65
CA PHE A 100 -7.91 -5.11 6.56
C PHE A 100 -6.99 -6.24 7.01
N ILE A 101 -6.81 -7.21 6.12
CA ILE A 101 -5.73 -8.17 6.20
C ILE A 101 -4.86 -7.91 4.99
N VAL A 102 -3.55 -7.78 5.22
CA VAL A 102 -2.63 -7.41 4.14
C VAL A 102 -1.40 -8.30 4.17
N SER A 103 -0.93 -8.65 2.99
CA SER A 103 0.33 -9.35 2.81
C SER A 103 1.08 -8.70 1.66
N VAL A 104 2.39 -8.67 1.76
CA VAL A 104 3.24 -8.12 0.72
C VAL A 104 4.46 -9.01 0.56
N SER A 105 4.85 -9.20 -0.68
CA SER A 105 6.08 -9.90 -1.03
C SER A 105 6.85 -9.03 -2.00
N HIS A 106 8.13 -8.88 -1.78
CA HIS A 106 8.97 -8.15 -2.72
C HIS A 106 10.33 -8.82 -2.85
N GLU A 107 10.86 -8.72 -4.04
CA GLU A 107 12.19 -9.18 -4.36
C GLU A 107 12.81 -8.18 -5.33
N LYS A 108 13.91 -8.54 -5.98
CA LYS A 108 14.65 -7.60 -6.83
C LYS A 108 13.79 -6.99 -7.94
N GLU A 109 12.92 -7.79 -8.56
CA GLU A 109 12.22 -7.36 -9.77
C GLU A 109 10.78 -6.94 -9.53
N PHE A 110 10.09 -7.59 -8.60
CA PHE A 110 8.66 -7.38 -8.40
C PHE A 110 8.29 -7.24 -6.94
N ALA A 111 7.25 -6.46 -6.71
CA ALA A 111 6.56 -6.41 -5.44
C ALA A 111 5.09 -6.75 -5.67
N ILE A 112 4.53 -7.56 -4.80
CA ILE A 112 3.13 -7.98 -4.87
C ILE A 112 2.46 -7.64 -3.56
N GLY A 113 1.31 -6.98 -3.64
CA GLY A 113 0.48 -6.69 -2.48
C GLY A 113 -0.87 -7.37 -2.63
N ILE A 114 -1.35 -7.96 -1.55
CA ILE A 114 -2.71 -8.51 -1.50
C ILE A 114 -3.40 -7.97 -0.25
N VAL A 115 -4.65 -7.56 -0.43
CA VAL A 115 -5.46 -6.98 0.64
C VAL A 115 -6.82 -7.63 0.63
N ILE A 116 -7.28 -8.00 1.81
CA ILE A 116 -8.67 -8.39 2.03
C ILE A 116 -9.28 -7.33 2.92
N ALA A 117 -10.35 -6.71 2.45
CA ALA A 117 -11.09 -5.70 3.18
C ALA A 117 -12.40 -6.30 3.67
N GLU A 118 -12.65 -6.15 4.96
CA GLU A 118 -13.92 -6.53 5.55
C GLU A 118 -14.66 -5.27 5.95
N LYS A 119 -15.84 -5.07 5.39
CA LYS A 119 -16.68 -3.94 5.76
C LYS A 119 -17.40 -4.26 7.07
N ILE A 120 -17.23 -3.38 8.03
CA ILE A 120 -17.81 -3.54 9.36
C ILE A 120 -19.26 -3.06 9.37
#